data_ede9632036868bc51914a60e3f2987b5
#
_entry.id   ede9632036868bc51914a60e3f2987b5
#
_cell.length_a   1.000
_cell.length_b   1.000
_cell.length_c   1.000
_cell.angle_alpha   90.00
_cell.angle_beta   90.00
_cell.angle_gamma   90.00
#
_symmetry.space_group_name_H-M   'P 1'
#
loop_
_entity.id
_entity.type
_entity.pdbx_description
1 polymer ?
#
loop_
_entity_poly.entity_id
_entity_poly.type
_entity_poly.pdbx_seq_one_letter_code
_entity_poly.pdbx_strand_id
1 'polypeptide(L)'
;MAVDLIEASAKDDRYPVNLTMNTRLFGKSTALLHSVPGEVNETTCNIQITSFDNEHWEAFKDCLMERWLAIPGSRPHWAKQYQNLPGIASKLQTVYGENLETFLRIREEENVDPDNIFLNPFLQDLLISDPVSAYQ
;
A
#
# COMPACT_ATOMS: atom_id res chain seq x y z
N MET A 1 10.70 -5.86 -13.48
CA MET A 1 9.30 -6.10 -12.99
C MET A 1 8.30 -5.09 -13.52
N ALA A 2 8.33 -3.79 -13.16
CA ALA A 2 7.42 -2.79 -13.77
C ALA A 2 7.73 -2.58 -15.26
N VAL A 3 9.00 -2.40 -15.59
CA VAL A 3 9.48 -2.26 -16.99
C VAL A 3 9.08 -3.47 -17.83
N ASP A 4 9.27 -4.68 -17.33
CA ASP A 4 8.92 -5.91 -18.05
C ASP A 4 7.41 -6.00 -18.36
N LEU A 5 6.56 -5.50 -17.43
CA LEU A 5 5.11 -5.43 -17.68
C LEU A 5 4.75 -4.38 -18.72
N ILE A 6 5.41 -3.22 -18.69
CA ILE A 6 5.22 -2.16 -19.68
C ILE A 6 5.64 -2.66 -21.08
N GLU A 7 6.81 -3.29 -21.16
CA GLU A 7 7.32 -3.86 -22.44
C GLU A 7 6.42 -5.01 -22.96
N ALA A 8 5.91 -5.86 -22.06
CA ALA A 8 4.97 -6.91 -22.45
C ALA A 8 3.66 -6.32 -23.00
N SER A 9 3.13 -5.29 -22.36
CA SER A 9 1.92 -4.59 -22.82
C SER A 9 2.14 -3.91 -24.18
N ALA A 10 3.29 -3.30 -24.41
CA ALA A 10 3.63 -2.64 -25.66
C ALA A 10 3.70 -3.61 -26.86
N LYS A 11 4.04 -4.89 -26.64
CA LYS A 11 4.01 -5.92 -27.69
C LYS A 11 2.61 -6.18 -28.22
N ASP A 12 1.60 -5.95 -27.39
CA ASP A 12 0.19 -6.10 -27.73
C ASP A 12 -0.47 -4.75 -28.09
N ASP A 13 0.34 -3.75 -28.42
CA ASP A 13 -0.08 -2.37 -28.72
C ASP A 13 -0.89 -1.71 -27.56
N ARG A 14 -0.60 -2.10 -26.33
CA ARG A 14 -1.22 -1.55 -25.11
C ARG A 14 -0.22 -0.70 -24.36
N TYR A 15 -0.60 0.53 -24.05
CA TYR A 15 0.25 1.51 -23.38
C TYR A 15 -0.40 1.99 -22.06
N PRO A 16 -0.41 1.13 -20.99
CA PRO A 16 -1.05 1.47 -19.72
C PRO A 16 -0.38 2.64 -19.00
N VAL A 17 0.91 2.85 -19.23
CA VAL A 17 1.69 3.93 -18.63
C VAL A 17 2.05 4.95 -19.70
N ASN A 18 1.47 6.14 -19.60
CA ASN A 18 1.63 7.22 -20.59
C ASN A 18 2.20 8.52 -20.00
N LEU A 19 2.70 8.48 -18.76
CA LEU A 19 3.40 9.60 -18.14
C LEU A 19 4.76 9.15 -17.59
N THR A 20 4.95 9.14 -16.27
CA THR A 20 6.27 8.99 -15.67
C THR A 20 6.35 7.84 -14.69
N MET A 21 7.54 7.27 -14.58
CA MET A 21 7.98 6.46 -13.46
C MET A 21 9.05 7.24 -12.69
N ASN A 22 8.81 7.46 -11.40
CA ASN A 22 9.73 8.16 -10.52
C ASN A 22 10.23 7.23 -9.42
N THR A 23 11.49 7.39 -9.07
CA THR A 23 12.11 6.68 -7.95
C THR A 23 12.63 7.70 -6.95
N ARG A 24 12.34 7.50 -5.66
CA ARG A 24 12.82 8.34 -4.58
C ARG A 24 13.40 7.47 -3.48
N LEU A 25 14.47 7.95 -2.86
CA LEU A 25 15.09 7.31 -1.71
C LEU A 25 14.74 8.10 -0.44
N PHE A 26 14.33 7.39 0.59
CA PHE A 26 13.97 7.96 1.89
C PHE A 26 14.75 7.26 2.99
N GLY A 27 15.17 8.05 3.98
CA GLY A 27 15.63 7.51 5.25
C GLY A 27 14.48 7.04 6.14
N LYS A 28 14.82 6.40 7.25
CA LYS A 28 13.90 5.89 8.25
C LYS A 28 12.94 6.95 8.78
N SER A 29 11.71 6.53 9.05
CA SER A 29 10.73 7.25 9.86
C SER A 29 10.41 6.51 11.15
N THR A 30 10.21 7.24 12.23
CA THR A 30 9.77 6.71 13.54
C THR A 30 8.24 6.69 13.69
N ALA A 31 7.50 7.20 12.71
CA ALA A 31 6.04 7.16 12.75
C ALA A 31 5.53 5.72 12.57
N LEU A 32 4.61 5.29 13.43
CA LEU A 32 4.13 3.91 13.51
C LEU A 32 3.60 3.35 12.19
N LEU A 33 2.76 4.12 11.50
CA LEU A 33 2.13 3.70 10.23
C LEU A 33 2.79 4.35 9.02
N HIS A 34 4.08 4.65 9.08
CA HIS A 34 4.79 5.21 7.94
C HIS A 34 4.98 4.17 6.82
N SER A 35 4.84 4.61 5.57
CA SER A 35 5.06 3.75 4.40
C SER A 35 6.55 3.45 4.12
N VAL A 36 7.46 4.03 4.90
CA VAL A 36 8.91 3.79 4.81
C VAL A 36 9.35 3.03 6.05
N PRO A 37 9.42 1.68 6.01
CA PRO A 37 9.97 0.87 7.11
C PRO A 37 11.49 0.97 7.14
N GLY A 38 12.10 0.51 8.21
CA GLY A 38 13.53 0.27 8.23
C GLY A 38 14.21 0.56 9.56
N GLU A 39 15.43 0.03 9.67
CA GLU A 39 16.34 0.30 10.78
C GLU A 39 17.08 1.63 10.57
N VAL A 40 17.74 2.12 11.61
CA VAL A 40 18.64 3.27 11.50
C VAL A 40 19.71 2.96 10.46
N ASN A 41 19.90 3.84 9.48
CA ASN A 41 20.81 3.70 8.33
C ASN A 41 20.28 2.86 7.15
N GLU A 42 19.06 2.36 7.18
CA GLU A 42 18.44 1.77 5.99
C GLU A 42 17.83 2.83 5.09
N THR A 43 17.87 2.57 3.79
CA THR A 43 17.27 3.43 2.78
C THR A 43 16.12 2.68 2.12
N THR A 44 14.94 3.28 2.14
CA THR A 44 13.77 2.75 1.43
C THR A 44 13.67 3.39 0.05
N CYS A 45 13.43 2.54 -0.95
CA CYS A 45 13.15 2.95 -2.32
C CYS A 45 11.65 3.06 -2.53
N ASN A 46 11.16 4.26 -2.81
CA ASN A 46 9.79 4.47 -3.26
C ASN A 46 9.74 4.53 -4.78
N ILE A 47 8.90 3.71 -5.39
CA ILE A 47 8.66 3.72 -6.83
C ILE A 47 7.23 4.18 -7.07
N GLN A 48 7.08 5.23 -7.87
CA GLN A 48 5.79 5.79 -8.26
C GLN A 48 5.64 5.70 -9.78
N ILE A 49 4.53 5.14 -10.22
CA ILE A 49 4.12 5.16 -11.62
C ILE A 49 2.90 6.07 -11.74
N THR A 50 2.94 6.97 -12.69
CA THR A 50 1.86 7.90 -12.98
C THR A 50 1.39 7.70 -14.41
N SER A 51 0.08 7.66 -14.59
CA SER A 51 -0.56 7.58 -15.89
C SER A 51 -1.83 8.42 -15.90
N PHE A 52 -2.21 8.93 -17.06
CA PHE A 52 -3.59 9.34 -17.27
C PHE A 52 -4.48 8.11 -17.31
N ASP A 53 -5.74 8.28 -16.97
CA ASP A 53 -6.75 7.24 -17.07
C ASP A 53 -6.87 6.73 -18.51
N ASN A 54 -6.86 5.41 -18.66
CA ASN A 54 -7.01 4.72 -19.94
C ASN A 54 -7.50 3.29 -19.70
N GLU A 55 -8.05 2.67 -20.73
CA GLU A 55 -8.67 1.34 -20.67
C GLU A 55 -7.76 0.20 -20.20
N HIS A 56 -6.42 0.40 -20.26
CA HIS A 56 -5.44 -0.61 -19.87
C HIS A 56 -4.86 -0.38 -18.47
N TRP A 57 -5.13 0.78 -17.85
CA TRP A 57 -4.50 1.19 -16.60
C TRP A 57 -4.88 0.29 -15.43
N GLU A 58 -6.17 -0.01 -15.24
CA GLU A 58 -6.64 -0.77 -14.07
C GLU A 58 -6.02 -2.18 -14.04
N ALA A 59 -6.10 -2.92 -15.15
CA ALA A 59 -5.53 -4.26 -15.21
C ALA A 59 -4.00 -4.26 -15.02
N PHE A 60 -3.31 -3.28 -15.56
CA PHE A 60 -1.87 -3.11 -15.36
C PHE A 60 -1.54 -2.80 -13.90
N LYS A 61 -2.25 -1.84 -13.31
CA LYS A 61 -2.09 -1.43 -11.90
C LYS A 61 -2.27 -2.61 -10.96
N ASP A 62 -3.33 -3.38 -11.11
CA ASP A 62 -3.64 -4.51 -10.23
C ASP A 62 -2.56 -5.60 -10.34
N CYS A 63 -2.18 -5.98 -11.54
CA CYS A 63 -1.09 -6.94 -11.77
C CYS A 63 0.25 -6.44 -11.19
N LEU A 64 0.57 -5.17 -11.34
CA LEU A 64 1.79 -4.59 -10.77
C LEU A 64 1.76 -4.55 -9.25
N MET A 65 0.64 -4.16 -8.66
CA MET A 65 0.48 -4.08 -7.21
C MET A 65 0.56 -5.45 -6.55
N GLU A 66 -0.04 -6.49 -7.12
CA GLU A 66 0.13 -7.87 -6.64
C GLU A 66 1.61 -8.25 -6.56
N ARG A 67 2.37 -7.99 -7.63
CA ARG A 67 3.80 -8.30 -7.69
C ARG A 67 4.63 -7.48 -6.70
N TRP A 68 4.31 -6.21 -6.53
CA TRP A 68 5.00 -5.36 -5.57
C TRP A 68 4.70 -5.77 -4.13
N LEU A 69 3.45 -6.06 -3.82
CA LEU A 69 3.03 -6.51 -2.49
C LEU A 69 3.53 -7.93 -2.14
N ALA A 70 3.98 -8.71 -3.11
CA ALA A 70 4.67 -9.97 -2.87
C ALA A 70 6.10 -9.79 -2.36
N ILE A 71 6.69 -8.59 -2.52
CA ILE A 71 8.03 -8.28 -1.98
C ILE A 71 7.91 -8.12 -0.45
N PRO A 72 8.69 -8.86 0.34
CA PRO A 72 8.64 -8.75 1.79
C PRO A 72 8.85 -7.31 2.28
N GLY A 73 8.00 -6.86 3.20
CA GLY A 73 8.07 -5.52 3.79
C GLY A 73 7.59 -4.38 2.88
N SER A 74 7.24 -4.65 1.62
CA SER A 74 6.71 -3.62 0.73
C SER A 74 5.38 -3.09 1.24
N ARG A 75 5.16 -1.79 1.04
CA ARG A 75 3.95 -1.08 1.49
C ARG A 75 3.50 -0.07 0.44
N PRO A 76 2.20 0.06 0.19
CA PRO A 76 1.70 1.14 -0.64
C PRO A 76 1.78 2.47 0.10
N HIS A 77 1.82 3.56 -0.63
CA HIS A 77 1.67 4.89 -0.05
C HIS A 77 0.19 5.16 0.24
N TRP A 78 -0.15 5.61 1.45
CA TRP A 78 -1.53 5.81 1.94
C TRP A 78 -2.45 6.59 0.99
N ALA A 79 -1.94 7.59 0.29
CA ALA A 79 -2.72 8.44 -0.61
C ALA A 79 -2.66 7.97 -2.08
N LYS A 80 -2.50 6.66 -2.34
CA LYS A 80 -2.43 6.10 -3.70
C LYS A 80 -3.50 5.03 -3.94
N GLN A 81 -3.60 4.56 -5.19
CA GLN A 81 -4.62 3.63 -5.65
C GLN A 81 -4.25 2.18 -5.30
N TYR A 82 -4.72 1.66 -4.19
CA TYR A 82 -4.50 0.28 -3.75
C TYR A 82 -5.64 -0.30 -2.90
N GLN A 83 -6.57 0.54 -2.45
CA GLN A 83 -7.58 0.20 -1.45
C GLN A 83 -8.56 -0.88 -1.90
N ASN A 84 -8.75 -1.02 -3.22
CA ASN A 84 -9.65 -2.00 -3.81
C ASN A 84 -8.98 -3.37 -4.09
N LEU A 85 -7.71 -3.53 -3.72
CA LEU A 85 -7.03 -4.81 -3.92
C LEU A 85 -7.53 -5.85 -2.92
N PRO A 86 -7.87 -7.06 -3.36
CA PRO A 86 -8.32 -8.12 -2.46
C PRO A 86 -7.29 -8.41 -1.37
N GLY A 87 -7.75 -8.50 -0.12
CA GLY A 87 -6.90 -8.85 1.02
C GLY A 87 -5.89 -7.77 1.44
N ILE A 88 -5.98 -6.56 0.91
CA ILE A 88 -5.00 -5.50 1.21
C ILE A 88 -4.98 -5.11 2.69
N ALA A 89 -6.14 -5.07 3.36
CA ALA A 89 -6.21 -4.75 4.80
C ALA A 89 -5.42 -5.78 5.62
N SER A 90 -5.66 -7.08 5.43
CA SER A 90 -4.93 -8.16 6.12
C SER A 90 -3.43 -8.15 5.81
N LYS A 91 -3.07 -7.83 4.56
CA LYS A 91 -1.67 -7.65 4.17
C LYS A 91 -1.01 -6.52 4.95
N LEU A 92 -1.67 -5.39 5.07
CA LEU A 92 -1.15 -4.23 5.81
C LEU A 92 -1.12 -4.48 7.32
N GLN A 93 -2.11 -5.17 7.89
CA GLN A 93 -2.08 -5.62 9.28
C GLN A 93 -0.81 -6.46 9.55
N THR A 94 -0.50 -7.41 8.69
CA THR A 94 0.72 -8.23 8.81
C THR A 94 1.99 -7.39 8.69
N VAL A 95 2.05 -6.47 7.72
CA VAL A 95 3.25 -5.69 7.43
C VAL A 95 3.52 -4.63 8.49
N TYR A 96 2.48 -4.04 9.08
CA TYR A 96 2.63 -3.07 10.18
C TYR A 96 2.78 -3.75 11.54
N GLY A 97 2.21 -4.94 11.74
CA GLY A 97 2.37 -5.75 12.95
C GLY A 97 2.28 -4.94 14.25
N GLU A 98 3.30 -5.04 15.10
CA GLU A 98 3.38 -4.36 16.40
C GLU A 98 3.19 -2.82 16.32
N ASN A 99 3.57 -2.19 15.22
CA ASN A 99 3.35 -0.77 15.03
C ASN A 99 1.86 -0.42 14.93
N LEU A 100 1.09 -1.29 14.27
CA LEU A 100 -0.37 -1.13 14.18
C LEU A 100 -1.02 -1.34 15.55
N GLU A 101 -0.61 -2.38 16.27
CA GLU A 101 -1.09 -2.64 17.64
C GLU A 101 -0.79 -1.46 18.56
N THR A 102 0.42 -0.91 18.49
CA THR A 102 0.80 0.27 19.27
C THR A 102 -0.04 1.49 18.90
N PHE A 103 -0.29 1.69 17.60
CA PHE A 103 -1.15 2.78 17.12
C PHE A 103 -2.58 2.64 17.65
N LEU A 104 -3.17 1.45 17.61
CA LEU A 104 -4.52 1.18 18.11
C LEU A 104 -4.61 1.40 19.63
N ARG A 105 -3.63 0.93 20.38
CA ARG A 105 -3.56 1.14 21.82
C ARG A 105 -3.49 2.63 22.17
N ILE A 106 -2.63 3.41 21.51
CA ILE A 106 -2.56 4.87 21.74
C ILE A 106 -3.89 5.54 21.40
N ARG A 107 -4.51 5.14 20.27
CA ARG A 107 -5.82 5.67 19.87
C ARG A 107 -6.89 5.45 20.93
N GLU A 108 -6.90 4.29 21.56
CA GLU A 108 -7.82 3.95 22.65
C GLU A 108 -7.49 4.72 23.95
N GLU A 109 -6.24 4.66 24.42
CA GLU A 109 -5.78 5.31 25.65
C GLU A 109 -5.98 6.83 25.64
N GLU A 110 -5.72 7.48 24.50
CA GLU A 110 -5.88 8.92 24.31
C GLU A 110 -7.30 9.32 23.85
N ASN A 111 -8.22 8.34 23.74
CA ASN A 111 -9.60 8.54 23.31
C ASN A 111 -9.70 9.32 21.97
N VAL A 112 -8.83 8.98 21.01
CA VAL A 112 -8.80 9.63 19.70
C VAL A 112 -9.89 9.03 18.81
N ASP A 113 -10.81 9.86 18.33
CA ASP A 113 -11.93 9.48 17.46
C ASP A 113 -12.79 8.35 18.05
N PRO A 114 -13.38 8.53 19.27
CA PRO A 114 -14.13 7.48 19.95
C PRO A 114 -15.36 7.01 19.16
N ASP A 115 -15.94 7.88 18.36
CA ASP A 115 -17.14 7.61 17.55
C ASP A 115 -16.78 7.10 16.14
N ASN A 116 -15.50 6.89 15.82
CA ASN A 116 -15.02 6.37 14.52
C ASN A 116 -15.43 7.22 13.30
N ILE A 117 -15.62 8.53 13.48
CA ILE A 117 -16.10 9.43 12.41
C ILE A 117 -15.08 9.64 11.30
N PHE A 118 -13.80 9.38 11.54
CA PHE A 118 -12.73 9.48 10.55
C PHE A 118 -12.42 8.14 9.85
N LEU A 119 -13.15 7.07 10.17
CA LEU A 119 -12.94 5.77 9.54
C LEU A 119 -13.82 5.62 8.29
N ASN A 120 -13.20 5.57 7.13
CA ASN A 120 -13.84 5.07 5.92
C ASN A 120 -13.86 3.52 5.91
N PRO A 121 -14.59 2.85 5.00
CA PRO A 121 -14.69 1.39 4.97
C PRO A 121 -13.33 0.68 4.95
N PHE A 122 -12.37 1.17 4.18
CA PHE A 122 -11.01 0.60 4.13
C PHE A 122 -10.29 0.69 5.49
N LEU A 123 -10.39 1.84 6.17
CA LEU A 123 -9.79 2.01 7.50
C LEU A 123 -10.53 1.19 8.56
N GLN A 124 -11.83 0.96 8.42
CA GLN A 124 -12.57 0.05 9.29
C GLN A 124 -12.04 -1.38 9.16
N ASP A 125 -11.85 -1.86 7.93
CA ASP A 125 -11.29 -3.18 7.66
C ASP A 125 -9.86 -3.31 8.20
N LEU A 126 -9.06 -2.26 8.07
CA LEU A 126 -7.67 -2.26 8.53
C LEU A 126 -7.51 -2.17 10.05
N LEU A 127 -8.31 -1.32 10.72
CA LEU A 127 -8.11 -0.94 12.12
C LEU A 127 -9.03 -1.66 13.09
N ILE A 128 -10.18 -2.18 12.65
CA ILE A 128 -11.21 -2.75 13.53
C ILE A 128 -11.46 -4.23 13.26
N SER A 129 -11.34 -4.69 12.01
CA SER A 129 -11.65 -6.09 11.67
C SER A 129 -10.60 -7.04 12.24
N ASP A 130 -11.05 -8.06 12.95
CA ASP A 130 -10.17 -9.14 13.44
C ASP A 130 -9.48 -9.82 12.25
N PRO A 131 -8.15 -10.04 12.30
CA PRO A 131 -7.40 -10.69 11.24
C PRO A 131 -7.85 -12.14 10.97
N VAL A 132 -8.69 -12.73 11.81
CA VAL A 132 -9.12 -14.14 11.75
C VAL A 132 -10.37 -14.36 10.88
N SER A 133 -11.14 -13.31 10.54
CA SER A 133 -12.43 -13.47 9.82
C SER A 133 -12.31 -13.62 8.30
N ALA A 134 -11.14 -13.53 7.70
CA ALA A 134 -10.95 -13.55 6.24
C ALA A 134 -10.77 -14.95 5.62
N TYR A 135 -10.89 -16.03 6.41
CA TYR A 135 -10.68 -17.42 5.95
C TYR A 135 -11.90 -18.34 6.21
N GLN A 136 -13.10 -17.81 6.03
CA GLN A 136 -14.30 -18.68 5.95
C GLN A 136 -14.95 -18.60 4.58
#